data_d88d6fbc4760722b651f48da3947d7bd
#
_entry.id   d88d6fbc4760722b651f48da3947d7bd
#
_cell.length_a   1.000
_cell.length_b   1.000
_cell.length_c   1.000
_cell.angle_alpha   90.00
_cell.angle_beta   90.00
_cell.angle_gamma   90.00
#
_symmetry.space_group_name_H-M   'P 1'
#
loop_
_entity.id
_entity.type
_entity.pdbx_description
1 polymer ?
#
loop_
_entity_poly.entity_id
_entity_poly.type
_entity_poly.pdbx_seq_one_letter_code
_entity_poly.pdbx_strand_id
1 'polypeptide(L)'
;MRFQAASDQALLVYLGEEIGAAAHERVVQLLRLLQQEPLAWIRNIQPAYCSLLITFDAATVDHAEVQAKLSEYESRADKMPAGKARLVEVPVCYGGEFGPDLEDVAAQRGMLPEKVVELHIARTYHAYFLGFAPGFAYLGDLAEELAAPRLQTPRKEVAAGSVGIAGRQTAVYPFATPGGWRLIGRTPLEIFRKDREPMGLIAIGDQVRFRPITKAEFLAPRQG
;
A
#
# COMPACT_ATOMS: atom_id res chain seq x y z
N MET A 1 22.01 -5.12 -4.09
CA MET A 1 21.26 -4.11 -4.86
C MET A 1 21.58 -4.21 -6.34
N ARG A 2 20.61 -3.98 -7.24
CA ARG A 2 20.80 -3.97 -8.70
C ARG A 2 20.21 -2.68 -9.25
N PHE A 3 20.91 -2.07 -10.22
CA PHE A 3 20.48 -0.83 -10.87
C PHE A 3 20.03 -1.07 -12.30
N GLN A 4 19.03 -0.32 -12.73
CA GLN A 4 18.58 -0.30 -14.13
C GLN A 4 18.18 1.12 -14.50
N ALA A 5 18.77 1.66 -15.54
CA ALA A 5 18.34 2.95 -16.08
C ALA A 5 16.90 2.84 -16.59
N ALA A 6 16.04 3.74 -16.16
CA ALA A 6 14.65 3.83 -16.60
C ALA A 6 14.46 4.97 -17.62
N SER A 7 15.28 6.02 -17.54
CA SER A 7 15.41 7.08 -18.53
C SER A 7 16.77 7.77 -18.33
N ASP A 8 17.04 8.86 -19.05
CA ASP A 8 18.20 9.72 -18.88
C ASP A 8 18.32 10.37 -17.50
N GLN A 9 17.21 10.50 -16.78
CA GLN A 9 17.11 11.13 -15.45
C GLN A 9 16.39 10.26 -14.42
N ALA A 10 16.26 8.95 -14.67
CA ALA A 10 15.60 8.03 -13.74
C ALA A 10 16.33 6.70 -13.65
N LEU A 11 16.51 6.22 -12.42
CA LEU A 11 17.16 4.99 -12.06
C LEU A 11 16.22 4.11 -11.23
N LEU A 12 16.01 2.88 -11.67
CA LEU A 12 15.31 1.85 -10.91
C LEU A 12 16.32 1.07 -10.07
N VAL A 13 16.10 1.06 -8.77
CA VAL A 13 16.97 0.46 -7.76
C VAL A 13 16.27 -0.74 -7.15
N TYR A 14 16.69 -1.95 -7.49
CA TYR A 14 16.14 -3.18 -6.93
C TYR A 14 16.88 -3.56 -5.64
N LEU A 15 16.13 -3.78 -4.57
CA LEU A 15 16.59 -4.16 -3.24
C LEU A 15 16.29 -5.63 -2.90
N GLY A 16 15.59 -6.32 -3.79
CA GLY A 16 15.30 -7.74 -3.75
C GLY A 16 14.91 -8.26 -5.13
N GLU A 17 15.06 -9.56 -5.35
CA GLU A 17 14.67 -10.24 -6.59
C GLU A 17 13.18 -10.62 -6.59
N GLU A 18 12.62 -10.85 -5.40
CA GLU A 18 11.23 -11.26 -5.21
C GLU A 18 10.49 -10.31 -4.28
N ILE A 19 9.16 -10.26 -4.45
CA ILE A 19 8.27 -9.53 -3.55
C ILE A 19 8.20 -10.27 -2.22
N GLY A 20 8.55 -9.56 -1.14
CA GLY A 20 8.50 -10.12 0.20
C GLY A 20 8.89 -9.10 1.28
N ALA A 21 8.58 -9.43 2.54
CA ALA A 21 8.80 -8.54 3.67
C ALA A 21 10.27 -8.11 3.82
N ALA A 22 11.22 -9.04 3.63
CA ALA A 22 12.65 -8.73 3.76
C ALA A 22 13.14 -7.73 2.69
N ALA A 23 12.73 -7.90 1.42
CA ALA A 23 13.07 -6.96 0.36
C ALA A 23 12.42 -5.59 0.63
N HIS A 24 11.17 -5.58 1.08
CA HIS A 24 10.47 -4.35 1.41
C HIS A 24 11.06 -3.62 2.62
N GLU A 25 11.53 -4.34 3.62
CA GLU A 25 12.23 -3.71 4.76
C GLU A 25 13.45 -2.91 4.29
N ARG A 26 14.26 -3.45 3.37
CA ARG A 26 15.38 -2.73 2.76
C ARG A 26 14.91 -1.51 1.96
N VAL A 27 13.79 -1.60 1.25
CA VAL A 27 13.17 -0.44 0.58
C VAL A 27 12.83 0.65 1.58
N VAL A 28 12.19 0.30 2.70
CA VAL A 28 11.79 1.25 3.75
C VAL A 28 13.02 1.86 4.44
N GLN A 29 14.04 1.05 4.73
CA GLN A 29 15.29 1.54 5.36
C GLN A 29 16.01 2.54 4.47
N LEU A 30 16.22 2.21 3.19
CA LEU A 30 16.86 3.11 2.24
C LEU A 30 16.03 4.38 2.01
N LEU A 31 14.71 4.25 1.88
CA LEU A 31 13.80 5.40 1.74
C LEU A 31 13.90 6.34 2.94
N ARG A 32 13.87 5.80 4.17
CA ARG A 32 14.01 6.60 5.40
C ARG A 32 15.36 7.33 5.46
N LEU A 33 16.44 6.65 5.12
CA LEU A 33 17.76 7.29 5.12
C LEU A 33 17.84 8.43 4.11
N LEU A 34 17.30 8.23 2.90
CA LEU A 34 17.24 9.27 1.86
C LEU A 34 16.32 10.45 2.24
N GLN A 35 15.31 10.21 3.07
CA GLN A 35 14.44 11.27 3.62
C GLN A 35 15.11 12.03 4.77
N GLN A 36 15.91 11.36 5.59
CA GLN A 36 16.65 11.98 6.70
C GLN A 36 17.87 12.77 6.22
N GLU A 37 18.53 12.29 5.19
CA GLU A 37 19.70 12.89 4.58
C GLU A 37 19.43 13.12 3.06
N PRO A 38 18.63 14.13 2.72
CA PRO A 38 18.21 14.34 1.33
C PRO A 38 19.40 14.76 0.46
N LEU A 39 19.46 14.18 -0.73
CA LEU A 39 20.45 14.53 -1.75
C LEU A 39 19.82 15.59 -2.69
N ALA A 40 20.49 16.74 -2.84
CA ALA A 40 19.95 17.90 -3.53
C ALA A 40 19.56 17.65 -5.00
N TRP A 41 20.20 16.67 -5.65
CA TRP A 41 19.93 16.28 -7.02
C TRP A 41 18.76 15.28 -7.16
N ILE A 42 18.23 14.69 -6.08
CA ILE A 42 17.02 13.86 -6.14
C ILE A 42 15.82 14.75 -6.34
N ARG A 43 15.06 14.46 -7.38
CA ARG A 43 13.80 15.16 -7.71
C ARG A 43 12.58 14.41 -7.17
N ASN A 44 12.61 13.07 -7.20
CA ASN A 44 11.53 12.24 -6.68
C ASN A 44 12.04 10.84 -6.29
N ILE A 45 11.39 10.23 -5.31
CA ILE A 45 11.60 8.84 -4.91
C ILE A 45 10.25 8.15 -4.88
N GLN A 46 10.08 7.13 -5.73
CA GLN A 46 8.85 6.34 -5.81
C GLN A 46 9.14 4.91 -5.35
N PRO A 47 8.72 4.53 -4.15
CA PRO A 47 8.87 3.15 -3.68
C PRO A 47 7.86 2.21 -4.31
N ALA A 48 8.27 0.93 -4.40
CA ALA A 48 7.44 -0.20 -4.80
C ALA A 48 7.74 -1.40 -3.88
N TYR A 49 7.30 -2.61 -4.25
CA TYR A 49 7.45 -3.81 -3.41
C TYR A 49 8.90 -4.12 -3.00
N CYS A 50 9.81 -4.12 -3.95
CA CYS A 50 11.22 -4.49 -3.76
C CYS A 50 12.19 -3.51 -4.44
N SER A 51 11.71 -2.34 -4.82
CA SER A 51 12.51 -1.36 -5.56
C SER A 51 12.13 0.09 -5.21
N LEU A 52 13.04 1.01 -5.55
CA LEU A 52 12.81 2.46 -5.60
C LEU A 52 13.03 2.95 -7.02
N LEU A 53 12.12 3.75 -7.56
CA LEU A 53 12.41 4.56 -8.74
C LEU A 53 12.87 5.93 -8.25
N ILE A 54 14.10 6.29 -8.58
CA ILE A 54 14.70 7.58 -8.21
C ILE A 54 14.84 8.43 -9.46
N THR A 55 14.17 9.58 -9.45
CA THR A 55 14.32 10.60 -10.48
C THR A 55 15.30 11.65 -9.98
N PHE A 56 16.28 12.02 -10.80
CA PHE A 56 17.36 12.92 -10.46
C PHE A 56 17.57 14.01 -11.49
N ASP A 57 18.29 15.05 -11.11
CA ASP A 57 18.67 16.16 -11.99
C ASP A 57 19.88 15.76 -12.84
N ALA A 58 19.65 15.33 -14.08
CA ALA A 58 20.70 14.93 -15.01
C ALA A 58 21.63 16.08 -15.48
N ALA A 59 21.30 17.34 -15.14
CA ALA A 59 22.22 18.45 -15.36
C ALA A 59 23.31 18.56 -14.28
N THR A 60 23.13 17.90 -13.15
CA THR A 60 24.03 17.98 -11.99
C THR A 60 24.78 16.70 -11.69
N VAL A 61 24.19 15.54 -12.00
CA VAL A 61 24.79 14.21 -11.75
C VAL A 61 24.46 13.26 -12.89
N ASP A 62 25.35 12.30 -13.15
CA ASP A 62 25.10 11.21 -14.08
C ASP A 62 24.66 9.91 -13.37
N HIS A 63 24.32 8.88 -14.16
CA HIS A 63 23.89 7.58 -13.62
C HIS A 63 24.97 6.90 -12.77
N ALA A 64 26.26 7.04 -13.11
CA ALA A 64 27.34 6.39 -12.40
C ALA A 64 27.52 7.03 -11.00
N GLU A 65 27.45 8.34 -10.92
CA GLU A 65 27.51 9.09 -9.65
C GLU A 65 26.31 8.76 -8.75
N VAL A 66 25.09 8.71 -9.34
CA VAL A 66 23.88 8.30 -8.63
C VAL A 66 24.01 6.88 -8.07
N GLN A 67 24.47 5.92 -8.88
CA GLN A 67 24.67 4.53 -8.45
C GLN A 67 25.70 4.42 -7.33
N ALA A 68 26.82 5.10 -7.45
CA ALA A 68 27.89 5.10 -6.43
C ALA A 68 27.34 5.64 -5.09
N LYS A 69 26.62 6.76 -5.14
CA LYS A 69 26.08 7.38 -3.92
C LYS A 69 24.98 6.53 -3.28
N LEU A 70 24.08 5.93 -4.07
CA LEU A 70 23.04 5.04 -3.55
C LEU A 70 23.63 3.75 -2.96
N SER A 71 24.74 3.23 -3.48
CA SER A 71 25.44 2.08 -2.91
C SER A 71 26.04 2.39 -1.52
N GLU A 72 26.55 3.62 -1.35
CA GLU A 72 26.99 4.11 -0.03
C GLU A 72 25.81 4.15 0.96
N TYR A 73 24.69 4.72 0.53
CA TYR A 73 23.48 4.83 1.37
C TYR A 73 22.91 3.45 1.74
N GLU A 74 22.86 2.49 0.80
CA GLU A 74 22.42 1.12 1.09
C GLU A 74 23.27 0.48 2.19
N SER A 75 24.60 0.55 2.07
CA SER A 75 25.51 -0.02 3.05
C SER A 75 25.32 0.56 4.47
N ARG A 76 24.80 1.78 4.55
CA ARG A 76 24.43 2.44 5.82
C ARG A 76 23.03 2.05 6.26
N ALA A 77 22.08 1.99 5.34
CA ALA A 77 20.70 1.60 5.59
C ALA A 77 20.59 0.17 6.13
N ASP A 78 21.36 -0.78 5.60
CA ASP A 78 21.42 -2.17 6.08
C ASP A 78 21.89 -2.29 7.56
N LYS A 79 22.58 -1.27 8.09
CA LYS A 79 23.02 -1.21 9.49
C LYS A 79 22.02 -0.49 10.40
N MET A 80 20.97 0.11 9.82
CA MET A 80 19.93 0.76 10.62
C MET A 80 19.06 -0.29 11.32
N PRO A 81 18.65 -0.03 12.57
CA PRO A 81 17.70 -0.91 13.21
C PRO A 81 16.39 -0.93 12.40
N ALA A 82 15.78 -2.12 12.31
CA ALA A 82 14.45 -2.24 11.75
C ALA A 82 13.50 -1.26 12.47
N GLY A 83 12.90 -0.36 11.72
CA GLY A 83 11.99 0.61 12.30
C GLY A 83 10.77 -0.10 12.87
N LYS A 84 10.30 0.31 14.06
CA LYS A 84 9.06 -0.22 14.62
C LYS A 84 7.90 0.15 13.70
N ALA A 85 7.31 -0.85 13.07
CA ALA A 85 6.13 -0.65 12.23
C ALA A 85 4.96 -0.14 13.09
N ARG A 86 4.26 0.90 12.63
CA ARG A 86 3.05 1.39 13.28
C ARG A 86 1.89 0.46 12.92
N LEU A 87 1.09 0.05 13.90
CA LEU A 87 -0.14 -0.69 13.66
C LEU A 87 -1.29 0.29 13.47
N VAL A 88 -1.97 0.18 12.33
CA VAL A 88 -3.19 0.94 12.00
C VAL A 88 -4.37 -0.03 12.01
N GLU A 89 -5.33 0.19 12.90
CA GLU A 89 -6.57 -0.58 12.92
C GLU A 89 -7.63 0.12 12.08
N VAL A 90 -8.24 -0.65 11.16
CA VAL A 90 -9.27 -0.16 10.23
C VAL A 90 -10.58 -0.90 10.51
N PRO A 91 -11.59 -0.24 11.13
CA PRO A 91 -12.91 -0.80 11.31
C PRO A 91 -13.63 -0.91 9.94
N VAL A 92 -14.26 -2.05 9.66
CA VAL A 92 -14.90 -2.33 8.37
C VAL A 92 -16.27 -2.97 8.56
N CYS A 93 -17.28 -2.39 7.95
CA CYS A 93 -18.58 -3.02 7.79
C CYS A 93 -18.54 -3.85 6.49
N TYR A 94 -18.73 -5.17 6.60
CA TYR A 94 -18.61 -6.10 5.49
C TYR A 94 -19.98 -6.42 4.87
N GLY A 95 -19.96 -6.72 3.57
CA GLY A 95 -21.13 -7.21 2.83
C GLY A 95 -22.24 -6.19 2.59
N GLY A 96 -23.36 -6.65 2.04
CA GLY A 96 -24.50 -5.83 1.72
C GLY A 96 -24.13 -4.60 0.87
N GLU A 97 -24.69 -3.45 1.21
CA GLU A 97 -24.39 -2.17 0.54
C GLU A 97 -22.94 -1.69 0.71
N PHE A 98 -22.22 -2.17 1.73
CA PHE A 98 -20.84 -1.80 2.02
C PHE A 98 -19.81 -2.66 1.28
N GLY A 99 -20.18 -3.91 0.95
CA GLY A 99 -19.32 -4.86 0.26
C GLY A 99 -20.07 -5.66 -0.80
N PRO A 100 -20.49 -5.01 -1.90
CA PRO A 100 -21.39 -5.60 -2.91
C PRO A 100 -20.82 -6.83 -3.61
N ASP A 101 -19.51 -7.08 -3.52
CA ASP A 101 -18.88 -8.25 -4.16
C ASP A 101 -18.54 -9.36 -3.17
N LEU A 102 -18.88 -9.22 -1.89
CA LEU A 102 -18.50 -10.21 -0.86
C LEU A 102 -19.05 -11.60 -1.17
N GLU A 103 -20.33 -11.68 -1.55
CA GLU A 103 -20.99 -12.93 -1.90
C GLU A 103 -20.41 -13.56 -3.17
N ASP A 104 -20.12 -12.73 -4.19
CA ASP A 104 -19.46 -13.18 -5.42
C ASP A 104 -18.05 -13.74 -5.15
N VAL A 105 -17.27 -13.09 -4.31
CA VAL A 105 -15.95 -13.57 -3.90
C VAL A 105 -16.08 -14.91 -3.17
N ALA A 106 -17.01 -15.02 -2.24
CA ALA A 106 -17.29 -16.25 -1.51
C ALA A 106 -17.67 -17.40 -2.46
N ALA A 107 -18.61 -17.15 -3.36
CA ALA A 107 -19.07 -18.15 -4.35
C ALA A 107 -17.93 -18.61 -5.28
N GLN A 108 -17.10 -17.68 -5.79
CA GLN A 108 -15.95 -18.00 -6.65
C GLN A 108 -14.89 -18.86 -5.93
N ARG A 109 -14.83 -18.80 -4.61
CA ARG A 109 -13.90 -19.55 -3.77
C ARG A 109 -14.53 -20.77 -3.11
N GLY A 110 -15.81 -21.04 -3.34
CA GLY A 110 -16.52 -22.17 -2.76
C GLY A 110 -16.65 -22.10 -1.23
N MET A 111 -16.75 -20.89 -0.69
CA MET A 111 -16.84 -20.65 0.76
C MET A 111 -18.04 -19.76 1.11
N LEU A 112 -18.37 -19.67 2.40
CA LEU A 112 -19.39 -18.74 2.87
C LEU A 112 -18.83 -17.31 3.00
N PRO A 113 -19.65 -16.26 2.87
CA PRO A 113 -19.24 -14.87 3.04
C PRO A 113 -18.55 -14.60 4.39
N GLU A 114 -19.01 -15.23 5.47
CA GLU A 114 -18.43 -15.12 6.81
C GLU A 114 -16.99 -15.66 6.83
N LYS A 115 -16.69 -16.68 6.04
CA LYS A 115 -15.35 -17.24 5.93
C LYS A 115 -14.41 -16.30 5.18
N VAL A 116 -14.89 -15.57 4.18
CA VAL A 116 -14.11 -14.50 3.51
C VAL A 116 -13.73 -13.43 4.51
N VAL A 117 -14.69 -12.98 5.34
CA VAL A 117 -14.45 -11.97 6.39
C VAL A 117 -13.45 -12.50 7.41
N GLU A 118 -13.66 -13.72 7.92
CA GLU A 118 -12.74 -14.36 8.88
C GLU A 118 -11.30 -14.38 8.36
N LEU A 119 -11.09 -14.86 7.15
CA LEU A 119 -9.76 -14.92 6.53
C LEU A 119 -9.14 -13.53 6.30
N HIS A 120 -9.98 -12.54 5.94
CA HIS A 120 -9.51 -11.17 5.73
C HIS A 120 -9.07 -10.50 7.04
N ILE A 121 -9.78 -10.68 8.14
CA ILE A 121 -9.44 -10.07 9.43
C ILE A 121 -8.39 -10.85 10.23
N ALA A 122 -8.13 -12.12 9.91
CA ALA A 122 -7.18 -12.97 10.62
C ALA A 122 -5.71 -12.52 10.43
N ARG A 123 -5.44 -11.63 9.46
CA ARG A 123 -4.09 -11.23 9.08
C ARG A 123 -3.80 -9.78 9.46
N THR A 124 -2.52 -9.52 9.68
CA THR A 124 -1.97 -8.17 9.69
C THR A 124 -1.27 -7.96 8.34
N TYR A 125 -1.71 -6.93 7.63
CA TYR A 125 -1.25 -6.60 6.28
C TYR A 125 -0.10 -5.62 6.33
N HIS A 126 0.80 -5.74 5.37
CA HIS A 126 1.93 -4.82 5.22
C HIS A 126 1.61 -3.78 4.15
N ALA A 127 1.81 -2.49 4.46
CA ALA A 127 1.65 -1.40 3.51
C ALA A 127 2.93 -1.27 2.67
N TYR A 128 2.93 -1.86 1.49
CA TYR A 128 4.11 -1.91 0.62
C TYR A 128 4.41 -0.57 -0.05
N PHE A 129 3.42 0.09 -0.58
CA PHE A 129 3.59 1.41 -1.21
C PHE A 129 2.26 2.14 -1.34
N LEU A 130 2.37 3.44 -1.61
CA LEU A 130 1.24 4.30 -1.93
C LEU A 130 1.24 4.60 -3.44
N GLY A 131 0.07 4.56 -4.07
CA GLY A 131 -0.03 4.83 -5.51
C GLY A 131 -1.47 4.78 -5.99
N PHE A 132 -1.71 4.88 -7.29
CA PHE A 132 -3.03 4.98 -7.90
C PHE A 132 -3.75 6.31 -7.55
N ALA A 133 -3.88 6.64 -6.27
CA ALA A 133 -4.51 7.87 -5.79
C ALA A 133 -3.85 8.29 -4.46
N PRO A 134 -3.84 9.60 -4.10
CA PRO A 134 -3.30 10.07 -2.82
C PRO A 134 -3.93 9.31 -1.64
N GLY A 135 -3.09 8.70 -0.79
CA GLY A 135 -3.52 7.90 0.37
C GLY A 135 -3.96 6.46 0.06
N PHE A 136 -3.99 6.02 -1.20
CA PHE A 136 -4.28 4.63 -1.52
C PHE A 136 -3.06 3.76 -1.24
N ALA A 137 -3.14 2.91 -0.21
CA ALA A 137 -2.09 1.99 0.18
C ALA A 137 -2.35 0.59 -0.37
N TYR A 138 -1.34 0.04 -1.05
CA TYR A 138 -1.33 -1.36 -1.47
C TYR A 138 -0.90 -2.22 -0.29
N LEU A 139 -1.84 -3.00 0.23
CA LEU A 139 -1.65 -3.87 1.38
C LEU A 139 -1.48 -5.31 0.88
N GLY A 140 -0.32 -5.91 1.19
CA GLY A 140 0.02 -7.25 0.73
C GLY A 140 -0.21 -8.33 1.76
N ASP A 141 0.05 -9.56 1.30
CA ASP A 141 -0.06 -10.81 2.04
C ASP A 141 -1.52 -11.25 2.31
N LEU A 142 -2.45 -10.87 1.41
CA LEU A 142 -3.78 -11.44 1.39
C LEU A 142 -3.70 -12.98 1.28
N ALA A 143 -4.53 -13.68 2.05
CA ALA A 143 -4.62 -15.13 2.00
C ALA A 143 -4.85 -15.61 0.57
N GLU A 144 -4.16 -16.66 0.14
CA GLU A 144 -4.25 -17.18 -1.22
C GLU A 144 -5.68 -17.64 -1.54
N GLU A 145 -6.37 -18.16 -0.53
CA GLU A 145 -7.77 -18.55 -0.61
C GLU A 145 -8.71 -17.39 -0.97
N LEU A 146 -8.31 -16.15 -0.66
CA LEU A 146 -9.07 -14.93 -1.00
C LEU A 146 -8.62 -14.26 -2.31
N ALA A 147 -7.55 -14.75 -2.93
CA ALA A 147 -7.04 -14.14 -4.15
C ALA A 147 -8.12 -14.12 -5.25
N ALA A 148 -8.58 -12.95 -5.66
CA ALA A 148 -9.64 -12.78 -6.63
C ALA A 148 -9.20 -11.90 -7.80
N PRO A 149 -9.60 -12.19 -9.04
CA PRO A 149 -9.32 -11.33 -10.17
C PRO A 149 -10.11 -10.01 -10.04
N ARG A 150 -9.56 -8.95 -10.64
CA ARG A 150 -10.30 -7.69 -10.80
C ARG A 150 -11.58 -7.93 -11.60
N LEU A 151 -12.53 -7.02 -11.46
CA LEU A 151 -13.71 -6.98 -12.34
C LEU A 151 -13.27 -6.83 -13.80
N GLN A 152 -13.95 -7.50 -14.72
CA GLN A 152 -13.67 -7.36 -16.16
C GLN A 152 -13.93 -5.91 -16.63
N THR A 153 -15.00 -5.30 -16.11
CA THR A 153 -15.32 -3.90 -16.36
C THR A 153 -15.21 -3.14 -15.04
N PRO A 154 -14.25 -2.22 -14.92
CA PRO A 154 -14.13 -1.38 -13.73
C PRO A 154 -15.40 -0.54 -13.49
N ARG A 155 -15.73 -0.30 -12.23
CA ARG A 155 -16.79 0.64 -11.85
C ARG A 155 -16.36 2.06 -12.21
N LYS A 156 -17.30 2.87 -12.69
CA LYS A 156 -17.07 4.30 -12.95
C LYS A 156 -16.78 5.05 -11.64
N GLU A 157 -17.36 4.57 -10.54
CA GLU A 157 -17.18 5.13 -9.22
C GLU A 157 -17.18 4.03 -8.15
N VAL A 158 -16.18 4.08 -7.28
CA VAL A 158 -16.06 3.32 -6.03
C VAL A 158 -16.11 4.34 -4.91
N ALA A 159 -16.98 4.16 -3.95
CA ALA A 159 -17.16 5.12 -2.86
C ALA A 159 -15.91 5.18 -1.94
N ALA A 160 -15.65 6.35 -1.36
CA ALA A 160 -14.61 6.52 -0.34
C ALA A 160 -14.80 5.55 0.82
N GLY A 161 -13.69 5.03 1.35
CA GLY A 161 -13.69 4.04 2.43
C GLY A 161 -13.94 2.61 1.97
N SER A 162 -14.26 2.34 0.70
CA SER A 162 -14.46 0.98 0.20
C SER A 162 -13.20 0.13 0.39
N VAL A 163 -13.37 -1.05 0.97
CA VAL A 163 -12.31 -2.05 1.14
C VAL A 163 -12.41 -3.05 0.00
N GLY A 164 -11.34 -3.15 -0.78
CA GLY A 164 -11.31 -3.99 -1.95
C GLY A 164 -10.19 -5.02 -1.92
N ILE A 165 -10.39 -6.13 -2.66
CA ILE A 165 -9.35 -7.13 -2.90
C ILE A 165 -9.12 -7.31 -4.40
N ALA A 166 -7.87 -7.59 -4.78
CA ALA A 166 -7.48 -7.92 -6.14
C ALA A 166 -6.16 -8.69 -6.16
N GLY A 167 -6.09 -9.83 -6.85
CA GLY A 167 -4.94 -10.72 -6.74
C GLY A 167 -4.71 -11.10 -5.28
N ARG A 168 -3.48 -10.95 -4.81
CA ARG A 168 -3.09 -11.19 -3.40
C ARG A 168 -2.97 -9.90 -2.58
N GLN A 169 -3.76 -8.88 -2.94
CA GLN A 169 -3.72 -7.56 -2.30
C GLN A 169 -5.08 -7.19 -1.73
N THR A 170 -5.06 -6.36 -0.70
CA THR A 170 -6.22 -5.60 -0.22
C THR A 170 -5.86 -4.12 -0.15
N ALA A 171 -6.85 -3.25 -0.15
CA ALA A 171 -6.67 -1.80 -0.03
C ALA A 171 -7.95 -1.12 0.42
N VAL A 172 -7.82 0.14 0.85
CA VAL A 172 -8.95 1.02 1.12
C VAL A 172 -8.92 2.20 0.16
N TYR A 173 -10.02 2.46 -0.52
CA TYR A 173 -10.17 3.61 -1.41
C TYR A 173 -10.26 4.91 -0.58
N PRO A 174 -9.33 5.86 -0.74
CA PRO A 174 -9.28 7.05 0.12
C PRO A 174 -10.39 8.07 -0.18
N PHE A 175 -10.87 8.11 -1.43
CA PHE A 175 -11.97 8.95 -1.89
C PHE A 175 -12.66 8.30 -3.11
N ALA A 176 -13.74 8.88 -3.59
CA ALA A 176 -14.47 8.34 -4.73
C ALA A 176 -13.61 8.39 -6.00
N THR A 177 -13.38 7.22 -6.62
CA THR A 177 -12.58 7.05 -7.84
C THR A 177 -13.14 5.90 -8.68
N PRO A 178 -12.86 5.83 -9.99
CA PRO A 178 -13.05 4.60 -10.74
C PRO A 178 -12.21 3.46 -10.14
N GLY A 179 -12.71 2.20 -10.23
CA GLY A 179 -11.95 1.07 -9.71
C GLY A 179 -12.52 -0.29 -10.10
N GLY A 180 -11.64 -1.28 -10.26
CA GLY A 180 -11.99 -2.64 -10.66
C GLY A 180 -11.73 -3.71 -9.59
N TRP A 181 -11.43 -3.35 -8.36
CA TRP A 181 -11.24 -4.31 -7.28
C TRP A 181 -12.58 -4.83 -6.79
N ARG A 182 -12.59 -6.05 -6.25
CA ARG A 182 -13.78 -6.65 -5.63
C ARG A 182 -14.00 -6.01 -4.27
N LEU A 183 -15.12 -5.34 -4.10
CA LEU A 183 -15.45 -4.60 -2.89
C LEU A 183 -16.10 -5.54 -1.87
N ILE A 184 -15.45 -5.78 -0.75
CA ILE A 184 -15.91 -6.71 0.29
C ILE A 184 -16.44 -6.02 1.55
N GLY A 185 -16.17 -4.72 1.71
CA GLY A 185 -16.61 -3.94 2.86
C GLY A 185 -16.34 -2.46 2.69
N ARG A 186 -16.63 -1.68 3.74
CA ARG A 186 -16.36 -0.25 3.78
C ARG A 186 -16.02 0.19 5.20
N THR A 187 -15.02 1.09 5.32
CA THR A 187 -14.66 1.74 6.58
C THR A 187 -15.29 3.13 6.66
N PRO A 188 -15.70 3.57 7.87
CA PRO A 188 -16.08 4.96 8.08
C PRO A 188 -14.87 5.91 8.16
N LEU A 189 -13.62 5.40 8.25
CA LEU A 189 -12.44 6.24 8.41
C LEU A 189 -12.13 7.06 7.15
N GLU A 190 -11.65 8.27 7.37
CA GLU A 190 -11.07 9.10 6.31
C GLU A 190 -9.60 8.73 6.13
N ILE A 191 -9.31 8.03 5.03
CA ILE A 191 -7.98 7.50 4.72
C ILE A 191 -7.02 8.62 4.31
N PHE A 192 -7.54 9.68 3.69
CA PHE A 192 -6.73 10.81 3.24
C PHE A 192 -7.44 12.13 3.54
N ARG A 193 -6.71 13.06 4.12
CA ARG A 193 -7.17 14.43 4.41
C ARG A 193 -6.07 15.43 4.07
N LYS A 194 -6.39 16.47 3.31
CA LYS A 194 -5.44 17.53 2.93
C LYS A 194 -5.09 18.48 4.09
N ASP A 195 -5.98 18.56 5.07
CA ASP A 195 -5.88 19.45 6.25
C ASP A 195 -5.31 18.71 7.49
N ARG A 196 -4.77 17.52 7.31
CA ARG A 196 -4.15 16.72 8.37
C ARG A 196 -2.67 16.45 8.05
N GLU A 197 -1.83 16.41 9.09
CA GLU A 197 -0.45 15.96 8.98
C GLU A 197 -0.20 14.73 9.87
N PRO A 198 0.22 13.59 9.33
CA PRO A 198 0.35 13.28 7.90
C PRO A 198 -1.02 13.21 7.21
N MET A 199 -1.08 13.64 5.93
CA MET A 199 -2.32 13.64 5.14
C MET A 199 -2.93 12.24 4.97
N GLY A 200 -2.09 11.21 4.82
CA GLY A 200 -2.50 9.80 4.73
C GLY A 200 -2.63 9.15 6.10
N LEU A 201 -3.67 8.36 6.31
CA LEU A 201 -3.84 7.54 7.52
C LEU A 201 -2.82 6.41 7.57
N ILE A 202 -2.51 5.82 6.41
CA ILE A 202 -1.59 4.69 6.25
C ILE A 202 -0.34 5.20 5.53
N ALA A 203 0.82 4.85 6.06
CA ALA A 203 2.12 5.16 5.49
C ALA A 203 2.83 3.87 5.02
N ILE A 204 3.86 4.03 4.19
CA ILE A 204 4.72 2.91 3.75
C ILE A 204 5.39 2.27 4.95
N GLY A 205 5.36 0.94 5.01
CA GLY A 205 5.92 0.17 6.12
C GLY A 205 4.99 0.04 7.33
N ASP A 206 3.80 0.66 7.33
CA ASP A 206 2.80 0.40 8.37
C ASP A 206 2.28 -1.02 8.29
N GLN A 207 1.85 -1.53 9.42
CA GLN A 207 1.03 -2.73 9.53
C GLN A 207 -0.44 -2.32 9.66
N VAL A 208 -1.31 -2.99 8.92
CA VAL A 208 -2.75 -2.70 8.90
C VAL A 208 -3.52 -3.93 9.34
N ARG A 209 -4.43 -3.76 10.29
CA ARG A 209 -5.37 -4.80 10.74
C ARG A 209 -6.80 -4.32 10.53
N PHE A 210 -7.59 -5.16 9.89
CA PHE A 210 -9.02 -4.89 9.74
C PHE A 210 -9.79 -5.48 10.91
N ARG A 211 -10.78 -4.73 11.39
CA ARG A 211 -11.68 -5.13 12.47
C ARG A 211 -13.14 -5.03 11.97
N PRO A 212 -13.94 -6.10 12.08
CA PRO A 212 -15.33 -6.05 11.66
C PRO A 212 -16.12 -5.14 12.60
N ILE A 213 -17.06 -4.38 12.03
CA ILE A 213 -18.02 -3.56 12.73
C ILE A 213 -19.42 -3.76 12.15
N THR A 214 -20.43 -3.48 12.96
CA THR A 214 -21.82 -3.49 12.56
C THR A 214 -22.19 -2.24 11.72
N LYS A 215 -23.34 -2.30 11.02
CA LYS A 215 -23.89 -1.14 10.33
C LYS A 215 -24.20 0.01 11.30
N ALA A 216 -24.66 -0.29 12.51
CA ALA A 216 -24.94 0.72 13.52
C ALA A 216 -23.66 1.47 13.95
N GLU A 217 -22.55 0.74 14.16
CA GLU A 217 -21.23 1.34 14.44
C GLU A 217 -20.69 2.15 13.27
N PHE A 218 -20.92 1.68 12.03
CA PHE A 218 -20.50 2.42 10.82
C PHE A 218 -21.21 3.78 10.72
N LEU A 219 -22.50 3.84 11.06
CA LEU A 219 -23.33 5.05 10.97
C LEU A 219 -23.25 5.94 12.22
N ALA A 220 -22.62 5.47 13.29
CA ALA A 220 -22.48 6.25 14.52
C ALA A 220 -21.67 7.53 14.28
N PRO A 221 -22.06 8.66 14.94
CA PRO A 221 -21.27 9.89 14.88
C PRO A 221 -19.82 9.62 15.31
N ARG A 222 -18.86 10.12 14.53
CA ARG A 222 -17.44 10.02 14.90
C ARG A 222 -17.20 10.91 16.12
N GLN A 223 -16.67 10.32 17.16
CA GLN A 223 -16.04 11.12 18.21
C GLN A 223 -14.74 11.68 17.60
N GLY A 224 -14.67 12.99 17.46
CA GLY A 224 -13.60 13.75 16.84
C GLY A 224 -12.25 13.60 17.52
#